data_a6f5f4eca4e0bf7e09f6ada586079235
#
_entry.id   a6f5f4eca4e0bf7e09f6ada586079235
#
_cell.length_a   1.000
_cell.length_b   1.000
_cell.length_c   1.000
_cell.angle_alpha   90.00
_cell.angle_beta   90.00
_cell.angle_gamma   90.00
#
_symmetry.space_group_name_H-M   'P 1'
#
loop_
_entity.id
_entity.type
_entity.pdbx_description
1 polymer ?
#
loop_
_entity_poly.entity_id
_entity_poly.type
_entity_poly.pdbx_seq_one_letter_code
_entity_poly.pdbx_strand_id
1 'polypeptide(L)'
;MAASSYNSSARWKMAKGFRSGLEERVSEQLAFLGIVDCYETTKIPFLQPEKRRTYTPDFILPNGIVVETKGFFTTQDRQKHLWVKEQHPHLDIRFVFTSSKSKIRKGSKTTYADWCVKHGYTYADQSIPVEWIKEREGPHGKAGSRKRVEPRAQRANDKNKDTGRGPRRQ
;
A
#
# COMPACT_ATOMS: atom_id res chain seq x y z
N MET A 1 23.10 -21.97 -27.00
CA MET A 1 22.84 -20.53 -26.89
C MET A 1 21.65 -20.34 -25.93
N ALA A 2 21.92 -20.21 -24.63
CA ALA A 2 20.89 -19.96 -23.62
C ALA A 2 21.52 -19.15 -22.46
N ALA A 3 21.70 -17.84 -22.69
CA ALA A 3 22.24 -16.93 -21.69
C ALA A 3 21.70 -15.50 -21.86
N SER A 4 20.36 -15.34 -21.92
CA SER A 4 19.77 -14.00 -22.01
C SER A 4 18.53 -13.76 -21.15
N SER A 5 18.07 -14.71 -20.32
CA SER A 5 16.85 -14.52 -19.51
C SER A 5 17.11 -14.08 -18.06
N TYR A 6 18.36 -14.12 -17.59
CA TYR A 6 18.69 -13.83 -16.18
C TYR A 6 18.82 -12.34 -15.84
N ASN A 7 19.04 -11.48 -16.84
CA ASN A 7 19.31 -10.05 -16.60
C ASN A 7 18.05 -9.16 -16.62
N SER A 8 16.93 -9.64 -17.15
CA SER A 8 15.68 -8.86 -17.18
C SER A 8 14.99 -8.83 -15.81
N SER A 9 15.06 -9.93 -15.04
CA SER A 9 14.45 -10.01 -13.71
C SER A 9 15.12 -9.09 -12.69
N ALA A 10 16.47 -9.01 -12.71
CA ALA A 10 17.20 -8.12 -11.80
C ALA A 10 16.95 -6.63 -12.08
N ARG A 11 16.78 -6.26 -13.35
CA ARG A 11 16.51 -4.87 -13.76
C ARG A 11 15.09 -4.45 -13.42
N TRP A 12 14.12 -5.37 -13.51
CA TRP A 12 12.74 -5.16 -13.10
C TRP A 12 12.61 -5.01 -11.57
N LYS A 13 13.43 -5.74 -10.80
CA LYS A 13 13.52 -5.70 -9.34
C LYS A 13 13.94 -4.33 -8.81
N MET A 14 14.95 -3.72 -9.42
CA MET A 14 15.41 -2.37 -9.04
C MET A 14 14.44 -1.26 -9.44
N ALA A 15 13.62 -1.45 -10.47
CA ALA A 15 12.69 -0.44 -10.96
C ALA A 15 11.46 -0.25 -10.06
N LYS A 16 11.06 -1.26 -9.26
CA LYS A 16 9.88 -1.20 -8.37
C LYS A 16 10.20 -0.87 -6.90
N GLY A 17 11.47 -0.79 -6.53
CA GLY A 17 11.89 -0.33 -5.19
C GLY A 17 11.46 -1.24 -4.04
N PHE A 18 11.34 -2.57 -4.26
CA PHE A 18 11.01 -3.51 -3.19
C PHE A 18 12.05 -3.44 -2.06
N ARG A 19 11.57 -3.39 -0.82
CA ARG A 19 12.39 -3.31 0.39
C ARG A 19 12.70 -4.67 1.00
N SER A 20 12.01 -5.72 0.56
CA SER A 20 12.22 -7.09 1.05
C SER A 20 12.03 -8.13 -0.05
N GLY A 21 12.73 -9.28 0.09
CA GLY A 21 12.53 -10.41 -0.82
C GLY A 21 11.15 -11.07 -0.71
N LEU A 22 10.38 -10.80 0.34
CA LEU A 22 8.99 -11.25 0.47
C LEU A 22 8.06 -10.40 -0.41
N GLU A 23 8.19 -9.07 -0.37
CA GLU A 23 7.44 -8.16 -1.25
C GLU A 23 7.64 -8.51 -2.72
N GLU A 24 8.89 -8.83 -3.08
CA GLU A 24 9.25 -9.26 -4.41
C GLU A 24 8.50 -10.55 -4.82
N ARG A 25 8.57 -11.61 -4.00
CA ARG A 25 7.86 -12.87 -4.28
C ARG A 25 6.36 -12.70 -4.40
N VAL A 26 5.77 -11.87 -3.53
CA VAL A 26 4.34 -11.57 -3.58
C VAL A 26 4.00 -10.79 -4.85
N SER A 27 4.84 -9.82 -5.25
CA SER A 27 4.64 -9.09 -6.50
C SER A 27 4.76 -9.99 -7.73
N GLU A 28 5.72 -10.93 -7.75
CA GLU A 28 5.85 -11.92 -8.82
C GLU A 28 4.62 -12.84 -8.90
N GLN A 29 4.11 -13.29 -7.74
CA GLN A 29 2.89 -14.09 -7.67
C GLN A 29 1.69 -13.33 -8.27
N LEU A 30 1.50 -12.07 -7.87
CA LEU A 30 0.40 -11.24 -8.38
C LEU A 30 0.52 -11.01 -9.90
N ALA A 31 1.72 -10.73 -10.39
CA ALA A 31 1.96 -10.56 -11.83
C ALA A 31 1.66 -11.84 -12.63
N PHE A 32 2.01 -13.02 -12.10
CA PHE A 32 1.66 -14.31 -12.70
C PHE A 32 0.14 -14.50 -12.79
N LEU A 33 -0.62 -13.96 -11.85
CA LEU A 33 -2.10 -14.00 -11.85
C LEU A 33 -2.73 -12.84 -12.63
N GLY A 34 -1.93 -12.07 -13.39
CA GLY A 34 -2.40 -10.93 -14.18
C GLY A 34 -2.73 -9.67 -13.36
N ILE A 35 -2.39 -9.64 -12.08
CA ILE A 35 -2.59 -8.48 -11.21
C ILE A 35 -1.31 -7.67 -11.19
N VAL A 36 -1.32 -6.51 -11.84
CA VAL A 36 -0.17 -5.61 -11.96
C VAL A 36 -0.46 -4.27 -11.29
N ASP A 37 0.59 -3.50 -11.02
CA ASP A 37 0.52 -2.12 -10.52
C ASP A 37 -0.28 -1.94 -9.22
N CYS A 38 -0.22 -2.93 -8.32
CA CYS A 38 -0.85 -2.88 -7.00
C CYS A 38 0.13 -2.62 -5.83
N TYR A 39 1.44 -2.52 -6.12
CA TYR A 39 2.47 -2.29 -5.09
C TYR A 39 2.58 -0.81 -4.73
N GLU A 40 2.40 -0.48 -3.45
CA GLU A 40 2.49 0.88 -2.86
C GLU A 40 1.71 1.98 -3.63
N THR A 41 0.62 1.63 -4.28
CA THR A 41 -0.15 2.55 -5.13
C THR A 41 -1.01 3.53 -4.36
N THR A 42 -1.27 3.25 -3.08
CA THR A 42 -2.23 4.02 -2.28
C THR A 42 -1.60 4.49 -0.97
N LYS A 43 -1.90 5.72 -0.57
CA LYS A 43 -1.52 6.30 0.72
C LYS A 43 -2.77 6.52 1.56
N ILE A 44 -2.83 5.87 2.72
CA ILE A 44 -3.95 5.94 3.65
C ILE A 44 -3.54 6.82 4.84
N PRO A 45 -4.17 7.98 5.07
CA PRO A 45 -3.89 8.81 6.21
C PRO A 45 -4.39 8.16 7.51
N PHE A 46 -3.62 8.27 8.58
CA PHE A 46 -4.04 7.90 9.93
C PHE A 46 -3.43 8.86 10.95
N LEU A 47 -4.05 8.96 12.13
CA LEU A 47 -3.53 9.74 13.25
C LEU A 47 -2.78 8.81 14.20
N GLN A 48 -1.49 9.06 14.35
CA GLN A 48 -0.76 8.59 15.53
C GLN A 48 -1.01 9.62 16.63
N PRO A 49 -1.28 9.23 17.88
CA PRO A 49 -1.38 10.19 18.98
C PRO A 49 -0.21 11.18 18.89
N GLU A 50 -0.52 12.47 18.85
CA GLU A 50 0.40 13.62 18.69
C GLU A 50 1.02 13.82 17.28
N LYS A 51 0.86 12.90 16.33
CA LYS A 51 1.43 13.07 14.97
C LYS A 51 0.51 12.53 13.88
N ARG A 52 0.22 13.37 12.90
CA ARG A 52 -0.40 12.91 11.65
C ARG A 52 0.59 12.04 10.87
N ARG A 53 0.18 10.83 10.49
CA ARG A 53 0.98 9.88 9.73
C ARG A 53 0.20 9.40 8.51
N THR A 54 0.91 8.85 7.54
CA THR A 54 0.31 8.20 6.37
C THR A 54 0.67 6.72 6.41
N TYR A 55 -0.33 5.88 6.21
CA TYR A 55 -0.18 4.46 5.99
C TYR A 55 -0.20 4.18 4.49
N THR A 56 0.84 3.54 3.99
CA THR A 56 0.92 3.05 2.61
C THR A 56 0.95 1.53 2.69
N PRO A 57 -0.11 0.85 2.24
CA PRO A 57 -0.13 -0.62 2.15
C PRO A 57 0.90 -1.11 1.14
N ASP A 58 1.42 -2.33 1.37
CA ASP A 58 2.29 -2.97 0.39
C ASP A 58 1.50 -3.28 -0.88
N PHE A 59 0.29 -3.86 -0.75
CA PHE A 59 -0.59 -4.17 -1.89
C PHE A 59 -2.06 -3.88 -1.56
N ILE A 60 -2.83 -3.51 -2.61
CA ILE A 60 -4.29 -3.51 -2.57
C ILE A 60 -4.76 -4.39 -3.72
N LEU A 61 -5.47 -5.47 -3.40
CA LEU A 61 -6.03 -6.37 -4.39
C LEU A 61 -7.21 -5.72 -5.12
N PRO A 62 -7.57 -6.19 -6.34
CA PRO A 62 -8.69 -5.63 -7.10
C PRO A 62 -10.04 -5.65 -6.36
N ASN A 63 -10.23 -6.60 -5.43
CA ASN A 63 -11.42 -6.72 -4.59
C ASN A 63 -11.36 -5.86 -3.31
N GLY A 64 -10.36 -4.97 -3.19
CA GLY A 64 -10.23 -4.03 -2.09
C GLY A 64 -9.53 -4.57 -0.84
N ILE A 65 -9.11 -5.84 -0.83
CA ILE A 65 -8.33 -6.40 0.29
C ILE A 65 -6.96 -5.75 0.32
N VAL A 66 -6.59 -5.23 1.48
CA VAL A 66 -5.28 -4.63 1.77
C VAL A 66 -4.34 -5.71 2.26
N VAL A 67 -3.20 -5.91 1.60
CA VAL A 67 -2.21 -6.93 1.99
C VAL A 67 -0.93 -6.26 2.47
N GLU A 68 -0.49 -6.66 3.65
CA GLU A 68 0.78 -6.29 4.27
C GLU A 68 1.72 -7.48 4.35
N THR A 69 2.91 -7.34 3.82
CA THR A 69 3.95 -8.36 3.87
C THR A 69 4.93 -8.07 5.00
N LYS A 70 5.22 -9.06 5.85
CA LYS A 70 6.12 -8.88 7.00
C LYS A 70 7.09 -10.05 7.15
N GLY A 71 8.36 -9.79 6.89
CA GLY A 71 9.45 -10.66 7.32
C GLY A 71 9.69 -10.52 8.82
N PHE A 72 9.69 -9.29 9.32
CA PHE A 72 9.83 -8.94 10.73
C PHE A 72 8.68 -8.04 11.16
N PHE A 73 7.99 -8.40 12.25
CA PHE A 73 6.79 -7.70 12.72
C PHE A 73 7.05 -7.00 14.05
N THR A 74 7.57 -5.77 13.96
CA THR A 74 8.01 -4.98 15.11
C THR A 74 6.85 -4.53 16.01
N THR A 75 7.17 -4.07 17.22
CA THR A 75 6.17 -3.44 18.10
C THR A 75 5.55 -2.20 17.46
N GLN A 76 6.37 -1.41 16.73
CA GLN A 76 5.88 -0.22 16.04
C GLN A 76 4.92 -0.58 14.89
N ASP A 77 5.22 -1.63 14.12
CA ASP A 77 4.31 -2.13 13.07
C ASP A 77 2.97 -2.55 13.67
N ARG A 78 3.01 -3.36 14.74
CA ARG A 78 1.80 -3.83 15.41
C ARG A 78 0.94 -2.67 15.91
N GLN A 79 1.56 -1.70 16.56
CA GLN A 79 0.84 -0.53 17.05
C GLN A 79 0.27 0.32 15.92
N LYS A 80 1.04 0.54 14.84
CA LYS A 80 0.57 1.24 13.64
C LYS A 80 -0.71 0.61 13.10
N HIS A 81 -0.72 -0.71 12.93
CA HIS A 81 -1.89 -1.40 12.37
C HIS A 81 -3.11 -1.36 13.31
N LEU A 82 -2.92 -1.37 14.63
CA LEU A 82 -4.03 -1.15 15.57
C LEU A 82 -4.66 0.24 15.37
N TRP A 83 -3.87 1.30 15.28
CA TRP A 83 -4.38 2.65 15.02
C TRP A 83 -5.06 2.77 13.65
N VAL A 84 -4.48 2.15 12.61
CA VAL A 84 -5.08 2.16 11.27
C VAL A 84 -6.43 1.44 11.29
N LYS A 85 -6.51 0.26 11.92
CA LYS A 85 -7.76 -0.50 12.04
C LYS A 85 -8.85 0.25 12.81
N GLU A 86 -8.47 0.92 13.90
CA GLU A 86 -9.39 1.74 14.69
C GLU A 86 -9.94 2.92 13.89
N GLN A 87 -9.09 3.60 13.12
CA GLN A 87 -9.46 4.78 12.34
C GLN A 87 -10.10 4.46 10.99
N HIS A 88 -9.84 3.26 10.46
CA HIS A 88 -10.33 2.78 9.18
C HIS A 88 -10.92 1.36 9.31
N PRO A 89 -11.99 1.17 10.10
CA PRO A 89 -12.57 -0.16 10.37
C PRO A 89 -13.17 -0.84 9.13
N HIS A 90 -13.35 -0.09 8.05
CA HIS A 90 -13.83 -0.60 6.76
C HIS A 90 -12.74 -1.26 5.92
N LEU A 91 -11.46 -1.11 6.29
CA LEU A 91 -10.35 -1.74 5.57
C LEU A 91 -10.18 -3.19 6.02
N ASP A 92 -10.23 -4.10 5.06
CA ASP A 92 -9.85 -5.49 5.27
C ASP A 92 -8.33 -5.63 5.09
N ILE A 93 -7.60 -5.51 6.20
CA ILE A 93 -6.15 -5.61 6.23
C ILE A 93 -5.76 -7.04 6.60
N ARG A 94 -4.99 -7.70 5.73
CA ARG A 94 -4.50 -9.06 5.90
C ARG A 94 -2.98 -9.11 5.82
N PHE A 95 -2.36 -9.99 6.61
CA PHE A 95 -0.92 -10.12 6.67
C PHE A 95 -0.41 -11.34 5.91
N VAL A 96 0.71 -11.16 5.19
CA VAL A 96 1.51 -12.27 4.67
C VAL A 96 2.86 -12.25 5.36
N PHE A 97 3.16 -13.28 6.14
CA PHE A 97 4.41 -13.40 6.87
C PHE A 97 5.40 -14.31 6.15
N THR A 98 6.69 -14.09 6.35
CA THR A 98 7.69 -15.13 6.04
C THR A 98 7.45 -16.37 6.91
N SER A 99 7.08 -16.20 8.19
CA SER A 99 6.63 -17.24 9.10
C SER A 99 5.77 -16.64 10.21
N SER A 100 4.51 -17.00 10.24
CA SER A 100 3.57 -16.60 11.29
C SER A 100 3.87 -17.23 12.66
N LYS A 101 4.67 -18.30 12.68
CA LYS A 101 5.14 -18.97 13.90
C LYS A 101 6.23 -18.17 14.63
N SER A 102 6.80 -17.14 13.99
CA SER A 102 7.79 -16.26 14.61
C SER A 102 7.22 -15.57 15.85
N LYS A 103 8.06 -15.47 16.90
CA LYS A 103 7.66 -14.80 18.14
C LYS A 103 7.70 -13.29 18.00
N ILE A 104 6.74 -12.58 18.64
CA ILE A 104 6.66 -11.12 18.61
C ILE A 104 7.88 -10.40 19.23
N ARG A 105 8.66 -11.10 20.06
CA ARG A 105 9.94 -10.68 20.64
C ARG A 105 10.67 -11.90 21.23
N LYS A 106 11.95 -11.77 21.46
CA LYS A 106 12.75 -12.80 22.19
C LYS A 106 12.12 -13.09 23.56
N GLY A 107 11.97 -14.37 23.90
CA GLY A 107 11.37 -14.83 25.16
C GLY A 107 9.83 -14.77 25.22
N SER A 108 9.15 -14.25 24.19
CA SER A 108 7.68 -14.27 24.15
C SER A 108 7.16 -15.67 23.81
N LYS A 109 6.05 -16.04 24.42
CA LYS A 109 5.26 -17.22 23.99
C LYS A 109 4.36 -16.88 22.80
N THR A 110 3.95 -15.61 22.64
CA THR A 110 3.05 -15.12 21.60
C THR A 110 3.75 -15.07 20.24
N THR A 111 3.13 -15.66 19.24
CA THR A 111 3.57 -15.62 17.84
C THR A 111 2.91 -14.45 17.08
N TYR A 112 3.31 -14.23 15.81
CA TYR A 112 2.62 -13.33 14.90
C TYR A 112 1.19 -13.80 14.63
N ALA A 113 1.00 -15.12 14.46
CA ALA A 113 -0.31 -15.74 14.32
C ALA A 113 -1.22 -15.43 15.52
N ASP A 114 -0.72 -15.67 16.76
CA ASP A 114 -1.48 -15.39 17.99
C ASP A 114 -1.87 -13.92 18.07
N TRP A 115 -0.97 -13.02 17.68
CA TRP A 115 -1.26 -11.60 17.65
C TRP A 115 -2.36 -11.25 16.64
N CYS A 116 -2.29 -11.80 15.42
CA CYS A 116 -3.31 -11.61 14.40
C CYS A 116 -4.68 -12.10 14.87
N VAL A 117 -4.75 -13.31 15.40
CA VAL A 117 -6.00 -13.89 15.93
C VAL A 117 -6.57 -13.00 17.04
N LYS A 118 -5.74 -12.59 18.01
CA LYS A 118 -6.16 -11.72 19.11
C LYS A 118 -6.76 -10.40 18.65
N HIS A 119 -6.24 -9.82 17.55
CA HIS A 119 -6.67 -8.52 17.05
C HIS A 119 -7.58 -8.60 15.83
N GLY A 120 -8.06 -9.81 15.48
CA GLY A 120 -9.00 -10.02 14.38
C GLY A 120 -8.43 -9.69 13.01
N TYR A 121 -7.16 -10.07 12.76
CA TYR A 121 -6.53 -10.01 11.45
C TYR A 121 -6.45 -11.38 10.82
N THR A 122 -6.72 -11.45 9.52
CA THR A 122 -6.43 -12.63 8.70
C THR A 122 -4.95 -12.64 8.31
N TYR A 123 -4.33 -13.80 8.24
CA TYR A 123 -2.93 -13.93 7.86
C TYR A 123 -2.66 -15.20 7.05
N ALA A 124 -1.55 -15.19 6.32
CA ALA A 124 -1.01 -16.33 5.60
C ALA A 124 0.53 -16.32 5.67
N ASP A 125 1.16 -17.41 5.26
CA ASP A 125 2.62 -17.54 5.19
C ASP A 125 3.09 -17.60 3.74
N GLN A 126 4.21 -16.94 3.45
CA GLN A 126 4.99 -16.99 2.21
C GLN A 126 4.30 -16.37 0.97
N SER A 127 2.98 -16.53 0.79
CA SER A 127 2.26 -16.10 -0.39
C SER A 127 0.83 -15.69 -0.06
N ILE A 128 0.19 -14.95 -0.97
CA ILE A 128 -1.23 -14.61 -0.86
C ILE A 128 -2.05 -15.85 -1.25
N PRO A 129 -2.97 -16.34 -0.39
CA PRO A 129 -3.89 -17.40 -0.76
C PRO A 129 -4.73 -17.02 -1.99
N VAL A 130 -4.90 -17.95 -2.91
CA VAL A 130 -5.70 -17.74 -4.13
C VAL A 130 -7.16 -17.39 -3.80
N GLU A 131 -7.64 -17.90 -2.67
CA GLU A 131 -8.98 -17.62 -2.12
C GLU A 131 -9.17 -16.13 -1.89
N TRP A 132 -8.16 -15.42 -1.32
CA TRP A 132 -8.24 -13.97 -1.10
C TRP A 132 -8.39 -13.18 -2.42
N ILE A 133 -7.77 -13.67 -3.48
CA ILE A 133 -7.81 -13.02 -4.79
C ILE A 133 -9.17 -13.25 -5.46
N LYS A 134 -9.77 -14.43 -5.23
CA LYS A 134 -11.05 -14.83 -5.80
C LYS A 134 -12.27 -14.36 -4.98
N GLU A 135 -12.06 -13.89 -3.76
CA GLU A 135 -13.15 -13.32 -2.97
C GLU A 135 -13.80 -12.17 -3.75
N ARG A 136 -15.14 -12.19 -3.82
CA ARG A 136 -15.87 -11.05 -4.39
C ARG A 136 -15.67 -9.83 -3.51
N GLU A 137 -15.77 -8.64 -4.10
CA GLU A 137 -15.76 -7.38 -3.34
C GLU A 137 -16.76 -7.49 -2.18
N GLY A 138 -16.24 -7.43 -0.95
CA GLY A 138 -17.09 -7.35 0.24
C GLY A 138 -17.86 -6.02 0.25
N PRO A 139 -18.83 -5.82 1.15
CA PRO A 139 -19.58 -4.57 1.28
C PRO A 139 -18.71 -3.35 1.54
N HIS A 140 -17.43 -3.55 1.82
CA HIS A 140 -16.41 -2.51 2.08
C HIS A 140 -15.49 -2.23 0.87
N GLY A 141 -15.63 -2.94 -0.26
CA GLY A 141 -14.74 -2.85 -1.42
C GLY A 141 -14.82 -1.56 -2.26
N LYS A 142 -15.59 -0.55 -1.86
CA LYS A 142 -15.71 0.70 -2.62
C LYS A 142 -14.74 1.82 -2.21
N ALA A 143 -13.63 1.51 -1.57
CA ALA A 143 -12.60 2.50 -1.28
C ALA A 143 -11.54 2.53 -2.39
N GLY A 144 -11.89 3.04 -3.57
CA GLY A 144 -10.88 3.21 -4.63
C GLY A 144 -11.41 3.38 -6.04
N SER A 145 -12.65 3.82 -6.27
CA SER A 145 -12.99 4.31 -7.61
C SER A 145 -12.16 5.57 -7.84
N ARG A 146 -11.13 5.44 -8.65
CA ARG A 146 -10.31 6.52 -9.16
C ARG A 146 -11.24 7.61 -9.69
N LYS A 147 -11.46 8.69 -8.95
CA LYS A 147 -11.79 9.96 -9.57
C LYS A 147 -10.59 10.29 -10.45
N ARG A 148 -10.75 10.09 -11.75
CA ARG A 148 -9.87 10.61 -12.78
C ARG A 148 -9.68 12.10 -12.47
N VAL A 149 -8.53 12.44 -11.92
CA VAL A 149 -8.14 13.84 -11.78
C VAL A 149 -7.88 14.30 -13.21
N GLU A 150 -8.84 15.02 -13.78
CA GLU A 150 -8.61 15.69 -15.03
C GLU A 150 -7.46 16.70 -14.82
N PRO A 151 -6.51 16.78 -15.76
CA PRO A 151 -5.43 17.75 -15.68
C PRO A 151 -6.05 19.13 -15.67
N ARG A 152 -5.83 19.88 -14.62
CA ARG A 152 -6.24 21.27 -14.46
C ARG A 152 -5.64 22.06 -15.61
N ALA A 153 -6.48 22.39 -16.62
CA ALA A 153 -6.11 23.24 -17.72
C ALA A 153 -5.48 24.52 -17.19
N GLN A 154 -4.34 24.84 -17.75
CA GLN A 154 -3.60 26.07 -17.52
C GLN A 154 -4.56 27.26 -17.71
N ARG A 155 -4.91 27.93 -16.63
CA ARG A 155 -5.45 29.28 -16.74
C ARG A 155 -4.30 30.18 -17.15
N ALA A 156 -4.29 30.50 -18.43
CA ALA A 156 -3.46 31.50 -19.04
C ALA A 156 -3.53 32.80 -18.24
N ASN A 157 -2.36 33.31 -17.98
CA ASN A 157 -2.02 34.57 -17.41
C ASN A 157 -2.44 35.67 -18.43
N ASP A 158 -3.55 36.34 -18.18
CA ASP A 158 -3.94 37.52 -18.96
C ASP A 158 -4.26 38.67 -18.00
N LYS A 159 -3.20 39.26 -17.49
CA LYS A 159 -3.24 40.58 -16.85
C LYS A 159 -1.95 41.29 -17.16
N ASN A 160 -1.89 41.88 -18.32
CA ASN A 160 -1.10 43.10 -18.50
C ASN A 160 -1.47 43.80 -19.82
N LYS A 161 -2.30 44.82 -19.73
CA LYS A 161 -2.30 46.00 -20.58
C LYS A 161 -3.49 46.86 -20.20
N ASP A 162 -3.27 47.81 -19.36
CA ASP A 162 -3.77 49.14 -19.63
C ASP A 162 -2.92 50.17 -18.86
N THR A 163 -2.03 50.80 -19.59
CA THR A 163 -1.36 52.03 -19.20
C THR A 163 -2.08 53.19 -19.88
N GLY A 164 -3.14 53.66 -19.20
CA GLY A 164 -3.84 54.89 -19.57
C GLY A 164 -3.16 56.12 -18.95
N ARG A 165 -2.39 56.78 -19.75
CA ARG A 165 -1.81 58.13 -19.53
C ARG A 165 -2.94 59.16 -19.62
N GLY A 166 -3.25 59.88 -18.56
CA GLY A 166 -4.17 61.02 -18.56
C GLY A 166 -3.47 62.31 -18.13
N PRO A 167 -3.88 63.48 -18.57
CA PRO A 167 -2.99 64.64 -18.76
C PRO A 167 -2.90 65.57 -17.55
N ARG A 168 -1.75 66.30 -17.46
CA ARG A 168 -1.53 67.47 -16.64
C ARG A 168 -2.42 68.64 -17.16
N ARG A 169 -3.03 69.36 -16.26
CA ARG A 169 -3.25 70.83 -16.32
C ARG A 169 -3.39 71.36 -14.90
N GLN A 170 -2.57 72.26 -14.61
CA GLN A 170 -2.53 73.68 -14.14
C GLN A 170 -2.95 73.82 -12.68
#